data_fa5a6119109c18fe1670bf3c71e1b964
#
_entry.id   fa5a6119109c18fe1670bf3c71e1b964
#
_cell.length_a   1.000
_cell.length_b   1.000
_cell.length_c   1.000
_cell.angle_alpha   90.00
_cell.angle_beta   90.00
_cell.angle_gamma   90.00
#
_symmetry.space_group_name_H-M   'P 1'
#
loop_
_entity.id
_entity.type
_entity.pdbx_description
1 polymer ?
#
loop_
_entity_poly.entity_id
_entity_poly.type
_entity_poly.pdbx_seq_one_letter_code
_entity_poly.pdbx_strand_id
1 'polypeptide(L)'
;MPSPCSCHNRSRLGRHPHRDWVALPPGMLSAILGKLENIEILRGAGRVCRSWHRAAWDYPELWRRINMLFHAELFFECGLHTLARTAVRRSAGLCEAFWGKYAGDDRLILYLAEKAPSLKSLRFISCYDVCQEAFMEAMRKFPLLEELELSISPNVCGEAFAVVGESCPNLKRFRRSKNQFVNIERGGINKGEEAMGIAKMHELCSLQLFTCELTNAGVAAIHDGCPDLDSLDIRQCFNVKMDRAAIRAKCSRIKMLKLPHDSTAGYEFQVHPPQYIVQRE
;
A
#
# COMPACT_ATOMS: atom_id res chain seq x y z
N MET A 1 41.62 -60.31 43.20
CA MET A 1 41.57 -58.88 43.46
C MET A 1 41.28 -58.16 42.17
N PRO A 2 40.10 -57.61 41.98
CA PRO A 2 39.83 -56.72 40.85
C PRO A 2 39.96 -55.29 41.30
N SER A 3 40.65 -54.48 40.45
CA SER A 3 40.91 -53.05 40.60
C SER A 3 39.62 -52.23 40.46
N PRO A 4 39.46 -51.05 41.08
CA PRO A 4 38.28 -50.22 41.01
C PRO A 4 38.26 -49.38 39.73
N CYS A 5 37.13 -49.37 39.09
CA CYS A 5 36.78 -48.56 37.93
C CYS A 5 36.85 -47.06 38.28
N SER A 6 37.63 -46.36 37.53
CA SER A 6 37.74 -44.90 37.52
C SER A 6 36.44 -44.30 36.95
N CYS A 7 35.62 -43.64 37.78
CA CYS A 7 34.47 -42.87 37.37
C CYS A 7 34.90 -41.62 36.63
N HIS A 8 34.60 -41.58 35.33
CA HIS A 8 34.80 -40.40 34.50
C HIS A 8 33.91 -39.26 34.99
N ASN A 9 34.59 -38.21 35.38
CA ASN A 9 34.05 -36.92 35.73
C ASN A 9 33.39 -36.31 34.48
N ARG A 10 32.05 -36.49 34.33
CA ARG A 10 31.28 -35.79 33.32
C ARG A 10 31.30 -34.29 33.68
N SER A 11 32.17 -33.53 33.01
CA SER A 11 32.16 -32.09 32.99
C SER A 11 30.74 -31.58 32.78
N ARG A 12 30.22 -30.89 33.79
CA ARG A 12 28.95 -30.12 33.69
C ARG A 12 29.14 -29.07 32.58
N LEU A 13 28.65 -29.37 31.41
CA LEU A 13 28.41 -28.35 30.40
C LEU A 13 27.58 -27.25 31.07
N GLY A 14 28.17 -26.07 31.21
CA GLY A 14 27.55 -24.91 31.82
C GLY A 14 26.15 -24.68 31.17
N ARG A 15 25.14 -24.83 32.00
CA ARG A 15 23.80 -24.36 31.58
C ARG A 15 23.95 -22.86 31.30
N HIS A 16 23.93 -22.48 30.03
CA HIS A 16 23.71 -21.07 29.68
C HIS A 16 22.52 -20.59 30.49
N PRO A 17 22.61 -19.45 31.20
CA PRO A 17 21.49 -18.95 31.97
C PRO A 17 20.28 -18.87 31.02
N HIS A 18 19.24 -19.63 31.32
CA HIS A 18 18.00 -19.65 30.54
C HIS A 18 17.46 -18.24 30.62
N ARG A 19 17.59 -17.49 29.52
CA ARG A 19 17.08 -16.13 29.46
C ARG A 19 15.57 -16.20 29.67
N ASP A 20 15.10 -15.64 30.77
CA ASP A 20 13.68 -15.60 31.07
C ASP A 20 13.02 -14.47 30.26
N TRP A 21 12.57 -14.81 29.07
CA TRP A 21 11.90 -13.90 28.17
C TRP A 21 10.53 -13.43 28.69
N VAL A 22 9.97 -14.14 29.69
CA VAL A 22 8.69 -13.79 30.32
C VAL A 22 8.85 -12.64 31.32
N ALA A 23 10.03 -12.55 31.96
CA ALA A 23 10.37 -11.55 32.96
C ALA A 23 10.92 -10.24 32.38
N LEU A 24 10.93 -10.08 31.03
CA LEU A 24 11.43 -8.86 30.41
C LEU A 24 10.57 -7.64 30.83
N PRO A 25 11.22 -6.51 31.17
CA PRO A 25 10.51 -5.27 31.43
C PRO A 25 9.65 -4.84 30.21
N PRO A 26 8.47 -4.25 30.44
CA PRO A 26 7.55 -3.87 29.35
C PRO A 26 8.19 -3.00 28.26
N GLY A 27 9.04 -2.03 28.63
CA GLY A 27 9.75 -1.18 27.64
C GLY A 27 10.73 -1.95 26.75
N MET A 28 11.39 -3.01 27.28
CA MET A 28 12.25 -3.88 26.49
C MET A 28 11.41 -4.74 25.52
N LEU A 29 10.25 -5.22 25.96
CA LEU A 29 9.32 -5.95 25.10
C LEU A 29 8.82 -5.07 23.96
N SER A 30 8.42 -3.84 24.24
CA SER A 30 8.01 -2.87 23.21
C SER A 30 9.12 -2.62 22.19
N ALA A 31 10.37 -2.43 22.66
CA ALA A 31 11.52 -2.22 21.78
C ALA A 31 11.83 -3.45 20.89
N ILE A 32 11.63 -4.66 21.41
CA ILE A 32 11.79 -5.91 20.64
C ILE A 32 10.66 -6.03 19.60
N LEU A 33 9.41 -5.87 20.05
CA LEU A 33 8.24 -5.94 19.18
C LEU A 33 8.27 -4.88 18.05
N GLY A 34 8.80 -3.69 18.34
CA GLY A 34 8.96 -2.63 17.34
C GLY A 34 9.97 -2.93 16.22
N LYS A 35 10.74 -4.03 16.32
CA LYS A 35 11.62 -4.51 15.25
C LYS A 35 11.00 -5.60 14.38
N LEU A 36 9.83 -6.08 14.75
CA LEU A 36 9.10 -7.12 14.03
C LEU A 36 8.04 -6.50 13.12
N GLU A 37 7.71 -7.21 12.07
CA GLU A 37 6.57 -6.83 11.24
C GLU A 37 5.23 -7.07 11.97
N ASN A 38 4.21 -6.30 11.63
CA ASN A 38 2.91 -6.39 12.31
C ASN A 38 2.32 -7.82 12.26
N ILE A 39 2.50 -8.54 11.16
CA ILE A 39 2.05 -9.93 11.02
C ILE A 39 2.81 -10.87 11.95
N GLU A 40 4.12 -10.68 12.11
CA GLU A 40 4.92 -11.49 13.02
C GLU A 40 4.49 -11.28 14.48
N ILE A 41 4.11 -10.05 14.84
CA ILE A 41 3.54 -9.76 16.16
C ILE A 41 2.19 -10.46 16.33
N LEU A 42 1.30 -10.38 15.32
CA LEU A 42 -0.05 -10.94 15.40
C LEU A 42 -0.07 -12.47 15.44
N ARG A 43 0.79 -13.14 14.66
CA ARG A 43 0.80 -14.60 14.51
C ARG A 43 1.80 -15.30 15.43
N GLY A 44 2.88 -14.62 15.81
CA GLY A 44 4.00 -15.18 16.54
C GLY A 44 4.22 -14.52 17.90
N ALA A 45 4.98 -13.44 17.92
CA ALA A 45 5.49 -12.82 19.14
C ALA A 45 4.38 -12.47 20.15
N GLY A 46 3.26 -11.92 19.71
CA GLY A 46 2.12 -11.60 20.57
C GLY A 46 1.39 -12.83 21.15
N ARG A 47 1.79 -14.06 20.79
CA ARG A 47 1.18 -15.33 21.25
C ARG A 47 2.12 -16.16 22.14
N VAL A 48 3.34 -15.70 22.35
CA VAL A 48 4.37 -16.43 23.13
C VAL A 48 3.94 -16.62 24.58
N CYS A 49 3.52 -15.57 25.26
CA CYS A 49 3.03 -15.64 26.64
C CYS A 49 2.16 -14.39 26.95
N ARG A 50 1.62 -14.36 28.17
CA ARG A 50 0.72 -13.26 28.62
C ARG A 50 1.41 -11.89 28.63
N SER A 51 2.68 -11.80 29.04
CA SER A 51 3.42 -10.52 29.05
C SER A 51 3.65 -9.98 27.63
N TRP A 52 4.04 -10.84 26.69
CA TRP A 52 4.21 -10.48 25.29
C TRP A 52 2.88 -10.10 24.62
N HIS A 53 1.81 -10.84 24.92
CA HIS A 53 0.48 -10.51 24.45
C HIS A 53 0.02 -9.14 24.94
N ARG A 54 0.21 -8.87 26.25
CA ARG A 54 -0.12 -7.58 26.85
C ARG A 54 0.70 -6.45 26.23
N ALA A 55 2.01 -6.63 26.07
CA ALA A 55 2.87 -5.65 25.43
C ALA A 55 2.40 -5.33 23.99
N ALA A 56 2.08 -6.35 23.18
CA ALA A 56 1.54 -6.15 21.83
C ALA A 56 0.18 -5.42 21.82
N TRP A 57 -0.54 -5.40 22.94
CA TRP A 57 -1.83 -4.71 23.09
C TRP A 57 -1.68 -3.32 23.68
N ASP A 58 -0.86 -3.17 24.73
CA ASP A 58 -0.76 -1.95 25.54
C ASP A 58 0.14 -0.88 24.90
N TYR A 59 0.82 -1.19 23.79
CA TYR A 59 1.67 -0.26 23.04
C TYR A 59 1.09 0.07 21.66
N PRO A 60 0.13 1.00 21.54
CA PRO A 60 -0.49 1.39 20.28
C PRO A 60 0.49 1.91 19.24
N GLU A 61 1.65 2.44 19.67
CA GLU A 61 2.72 2.94 18.81
C GLU A 61 3.28 1.87 17.86
N LEU A 62 3.23 0.58 18.26
CA LEU A 62 3.61 -0.56 17.42
C LEU A 62 2.75 -0.67 16.15
N TRP A 63 1.56 -0.08 16.17
CA TRP A 63 0.55 -0.14 15.13
C TRP A 63 0.35 1.20 14.40
N ARG A 64 1.26 2.16 14.62
CA ARG A 64 1.22 3.45 13.92
C ARG A 64 1.39 3.28 12.41
N ARG A 65 2.21 2.32 11.99
CA ARG A 65 2.39 1.91 10.60
C ARG A 65 2.08 0.43 10.46
N ILE A 66 1.03 0.11 9.73
CA ILE A 66 0.57 -1.26 9.52
C ILE A 66 0.95 -1.66 8.10
N ASN A 67 1.94 -2.58 8.00
CA ASN A 67 2.41 -3.10 6.73
C ASN A 67 2.01 -4.57 6.56
N MET A 68 1.21 -4.84 5.51
CA MET A 68 0.73 -6.17 5.14
C MET A 68 1.01 -6.49 3.66
N LEU A 69 2.04 -5.85 3.08
CA LEU A 69 2.34 -5.99 1.65
C LEU A 69 2.95 -7.34 1.29
N PHE A 70 3.79 -7.90 2.16
CA PHE A 70 4.66 -9.05 1.84
C PHE A 70 4.08 -10.40 2.27
N HIS A 71 2.81 -10.44 2.66
CA HIS A 71 2.17 -11.62 3.23
C HIS A 71 0.96 -12.08 2.42
N ALA A 72 1.05 -11.98 1.10
CA ALA A 72 -0.02 -12.36 0.18
C ALA A 72 -0.42 -13.85 0.31
N GLU A 73 0.54 -14.72 0.68
CA GLU A 73 0.33 -16.13 0.93
C GLU A 73 -0.68 -16.40 2.07
N LEU A 74 -0.78 -15.47 3.02
CA LEU A 74 -1.69 -15.60 4.15
C LEU A 74 -3.14 -15.27 3.80
N PHE A 75 -3.41 -14.76 2.60
CA PHE A 75 -4.76 -14.44 2.16
C PHE A 75 -5.70 -15.66 2.28
N PHE A 76 -5.23 -16.81 1.82
CA PHE A 76 -6.02 -18.05 1.86
C PHE A 76 -5.98 -18.79 3.20
N GLU A 77 -4.92 -18.59 3.99
CA GLU A 77 -4.69 -19.39 5.20
C GLU A 77 -5.40 -18.85 6.45
N CYS A 78 -5.46 -17.54 6.64
CA CYS A 78 -5.82 -16.98 7.96
C CYS A 78 -6.71 -15.74 7.93
N GLY A 79 -7.33 -15.45 6.80
CA GLY A 79 -8.19 -14.25 6.69
C GLY A 79 -7.41 -12.97 6.97
N LEU A 80 -6.56 -12.56 6.04
CA LEU A 80 -5.69 -11.38 6.13
C LEU A 80 -6.48 -10.12 6.54
N HIS A 81 -7.73 -9.99 6.09
CA HIS A 81 -8.66 -8.92 6.50
C HIS A 81 -8.89 -8.87 8.02
N THR A 82 -9.01 -10.04 8.68
CA THR A 82 -9.21 -10.12 10.13
C THR A 82 -7.96 -9.68 10.90
N LEU A 83 -6.78 -10.07 10.40
CA LEU A 83 -5.50 -9.62 10.98
C LEU A 83 -5.33 -8.10 10.80
N ALA A 84 -5.64 -7.57 9.61
CA ALA A 84 -5.62 -6.14 9.32
C ALA A 84 -6.52 -5.35 10.27
N ARG A 85 -7.78 -5.75 10.43
CA ARG A 85 -8.72 -5.12 11.38
C ARG A 85 -8.23 -5.21 12.83
N THR A 86 -7.59 -6.30 13.21
CA THR A 86 -7.01 -6.45 14.54
C THR A 86 -5.86 -5.48 14.76
N ALA A 87 -4.98 -5.30 13.77
CA ALA A 87 -3.90 -4.32 13.81
C ALA A 87 -4.42 -2.89 13.94
N VAL A 88 -5.40 -2.52 13.11
CA VAL A 88 -6.05 -1.20 13.16
C VAL A 88 -6.70 -0.96 14.53
N ARG A 89 -7.39 -1.95 15.09
CA ARG A 89 -7.97 -1.82 16.44
C ARG A 89 -6.91 -1.57 17.51
N ARG A 90 -5.77 -2.27 17.42
CA ARG A 90 -4.65 -2.12 18.38
C ARG A 90 -3.94 -0.78 18.27
N SER A 91 -4.04 -0.09 17.15
CA SER A 91 -3.47 1.25 16.99
C SER A 91 -4.16 2.30 17.85
N ALA A 92 -5.35 2.00 18.39
CA ALA A 92 -6.13 2.91 19.24
C ALA A 92 -6.25 4.34 18.68
N GLY A 93 -6.40 4.47 17.36
CA GLY A 93 -6.50 5.76 16.66
C GLY A 93 -5.16 6.34 16.18
N LEU A 94 -4.02 5.76 16.57
CA LEU A 94 -2.69 6.25 16.20
C LEU A 94 -2.22 5.77 14.82
N CYS A 95 -3.03 5.03 14.04
CA CYS A 95 -2.64 4.56 12.73
C CYS A 95 -2.46 5.73 11.76
N GLU A 96 -1.21 5.95 11.32
CA GLU A 96 -0.83 6.96 10.33
C GLU A 96 -0.60 6.36 8.93
N ALA A 97 -0.30 5.05 8.85
CA ALA A 97 -0.09 4.37 7.57
C ALA A 97 -0.68 2.97 7.58
N PHE A 98 -1.42 2.64 6.53
CA PHE A 98 -1.91 1.31 6.27
C PHE A 98 -1.54 0.89 4.84
N TRP A 99 -0.79 -0.20 4.70
CA TRP A 99 -0.36 -0.75 3.42
C TRP A 99 -0.77 -2.21 3.33
N GLY A 100 -1.66 -2.52 2.38
CA GLY A 100 -2.22 -3.86 2.23
C GLY A 100 -2.17 -4.37 0.80
N LYS A 101 -1.69 -5.60 0.62
CA LYS A 101 -1.82 -6.37 -0.62
C LYS A 101 -2.76 -7.53 -0.34
N TYR A 102 -3.85 -7.63 -1.10
CA TYR A 102 -4.97 -8.57 -0.87
C TYR A 102 -5.65 -8.43 0.50
N ALA A 103 -5.36 -7.38 1.25
CA ALA A 103 -5.87 -7.19 2.60
C ALA A 103 -7.08 -6.25 2.68
N GLY A 104 -7.43 -5.57 1.58
CA GLY A 104 -8.51 -4.57 1.52
C GLY A 104 -9.83 -5.15 1.06
N ASP A 105 -10.89 -4.90 1.84
CA ASP A 105 -12.30 -5.07 1.49
C ASP A 105 -13.09 -3.83 1.95
N ASP A 106 -14.38 -3.75 1.59
CA ASP A 106 -15.27 -2.65 2.00
C ASP A 106 -15.31 -2.47 3.52
N ARG A 107 -15.34 -3.58 4.26
CA ARG A 107 -15.39 -3.55 5.72
C ARG A 107 -14.12 -2.97 6.34
N LEU A 108 -12.97 -3.28 5.75
CA LEU A 108 -11.69 -2.77 6.26
C LEU A 108 -11.52 -1.29 5.97
N ILE A 109 -11.83 -0.83 4.74
CA ILE A 109 -11.66 0.59 4.40
C ILE A 109 -12.58 1.49 5.22
N LEU A 110 -13.84 1.07 5.44
CA LEU A 110 -14.78 1.79 6.30
C LEU A 110 -14.35 1.74 7.77
N TYR A 111 -13.78 0.62 8.22
CA TYR A 111 -13.22 0.51 9.57
C TYR A 111 -12.00 1.39 9.79
N LEU A 112 -11.11 1.51 8.78
CA LEU A 112 -10.01 2.48 8.79
C LEU A 112 -10.54 3.91 8.89
N ALA A 113 -11.56 4.24 8.10
CA ALA A 113 -12.19 5.56 8.12
C ALA A 113 -12.79 5.93 9.49
N GLU A 114 -13.25 4.93 10.25
CA GLU A 114 -13.79 5.12 11.61
C GLU A 114 -12.67 5.18 12.67
N LYS A 115 -11.64 4.32 12.55
CA LYS A 115 -10.67 4.06 13.63
C LYS A 115 -9.29 4.67 13.42
N ALA A 116 -9.00 5.26 12.26
CA ALA A 116 -7.70 5.83 11.93
C ALA A 116 -7.81 7.29 11.46
N PRO A 117 -8.27 8.23 12.29
CA PRO A 117 -8.47 9.63 11.90
C PRO A 117 -7.16 10.35 11.54
N SER A 118 -6.02 9.81 11.98
CA SER A 118 -4.68 10.37 11.71
C SER A 118 -4.02 9.75 10.47
N LEU A 119 -4.77 9.03 9.61
CA LEU A 119 -4.21 8.33 8.47
C LEU A 119 -3.63 9.31 7.44
N LYS A 120 -2.34 9.13 7.11
CA LYS A 120 -1.58 9.92 6.15
C LYS A 120 -1.18 9.14 4.91
N SER A 121 -1.03 7.82 5.02
CA SER A 121 -0.64 6.96 3.91
C SER A 121 -1.55 5.73 3.82
N LEU A 122 -2.20 5.57 2.68
CA LEU A 122 -3.03 4.41 2.36
C LEU A 122 -2.54 3.77 1.06
N ARG A 123 -2.18 2.47 1.13
CA ARG A 123 -1.80 1.70 -0.05
C ARG A 123 -2.63 0.43 -0.14
N PHE A 124 -3.47 0.34 -1.16
CA PHE A 124 -4.26 -0.82 -1.50
C PHE A 124 -3.79 -1.41 -2.83
N ILE A 125 -3.24 -2.63 -2.77
CA ILE A 125 -2.68 -3.34 -3.91
C ILE A 125 -3.44 -4.66 -4.07
N SER A 126 -3.96 -4.91 -5.26
CA SER A 126 -4.77 -6.12 -5.56
C SER A 126 -5.95 -6.30 -4.59
N CYS A 127 -6.59 -5.21 -4.20
CA CYS A 127 -7.76 -5.20 -3.33
C CYS A 127 -9.02 -5.20 -4.21
N TYR A 128 -9.45 -6.37 -4.64
CA TYR A 128 -10.57 -6.56 -5.58
C TYR A 128 -11.94 -6.39 -4.93
N ASP A 129 -12.02 -6.53 -3.61
CA ASP A 129 -13.27 -6.51 -2.82
C ASP A 129 -13.57 -5.12 -2.23
N VAL A 130 -12.94 -4.06 -2.76
CA VAL A 130 -13.24 -2.67 -2.42
C VAL A 130 -14.11 -2.09 -3.52
N CYS A 131 -15.38 -1.80 -3.23
CA CYS A 131 -16.28 -1.14 -4.16
C CYS A 131 -16.05 0.38 -4.17
N GLN A 132 -16.52 1.04 -5.22
CA GLN A 132 -16.36 2.47 -5.41
C GLN A 132 -17.04 3.29 -4.31
N GLU A 133 -18.24 2.90 -3.91
CA GLU A 133 -19.06 3.58 -2.91
C GLU A 133 -18.39 3.58 -1.53
N ALA A 134 -17.92 2.41 -1.06
CA ALA A 134 -17.21 2.29 0.21
C ALA A 134 -15.89 3.07 0.19
N PHE A 135 -15.18 3.05 -0.95
CA PHE A 135 -13.97 3.83 -1.13
C PHE A 135 -14.25 5.34 -1.02
N MET A 136 -15.25 5.85 -1.75
CA MET A 136 -15.61 7.28 -1.71
C MET A 136 -16.07 7.72 -0.32
N GLU A 137 -16.85 6.87 0.38
CA GLU A 137 -17.27 7.17 1.76
C GLU A 137 -16.06 7.29 2.68
N ALA A 138 -15.11 6.38 2.56
CA ALA A 138 -13.90 6.38 3.39
C ALA A 138 -13.02 7.61 3.10
N MET A 139 -12.82 7.97 1.82
CA MET A 139 -11.98 9.13 1.45
C MET A 139 -12.47 10.43 2.07
N ARG A 140 -13.79 10.62 2.21
CA ARG A 140 -14.36 11.80 2.90
C ARG A 140 -13.96 11.91 4.37
N LYS A 141 -13.42 10.85 4.97
CA LYS A 141 -13.00 10.78 6.38
C LYS A 141 -11.48 10.82 6.57
N PHE A 142 -10.70 11.02 5.49
CA PHE A 142 -9.23 11.08 5.53
C PHE A 142 -8.65 12.45 5.14
N PRO A 143 -8.99 13.54 5.82
CA PRO A 143 -8.52 14.89 5.45
C PRO A 143 -7.01 15.07 5.60
N LEU A 144 -6.32 14.21 6.35
CA LEU A 144 -4.88 14.25 6.57
C LEU A 144 -4.09 13.36 5.60
N LEU A 145 -4.76 12.75 4.60
CA LEU A 145 -4.12 11.83 3.68
C LEU A 145 -3.11 12.56 2.79
N GLU A 146 -1.85 12.13 2.84
CA GLU A 146 -0.73 12.68 2.07
C GLU A 146 -0.30 11.75 0.92
N GLU A 147 -0.56 10.44 1.07
CA GLU A 147 -0.17 9.42 0.11
C GLU A 147 -1.29 8.41 -0.12
N LEU A 148 -1.64 8.19 -1.38
CA LEU A 148 -2.62 7.20 -1.81
C LEU A 148 -2.03 6.31 -2.90
N GLU A 149 -2.14 5.00 -2.74
CA GLU A 149 -1.89 4.03 -3.80
C GLU A 149 -3.08 3.11 -3.99
N LEU A 150 -3.53 3.02 -5.25
CA LEU A 150 -4.56 2.10 -5.71
C LEU A 150 -4.02 1.34 -6.91
N SER A 151 -3.34 0.24 -6.65
CA SER A 151 -2.74 -0.58 -7.70
C SER A 151 -3.49 -1.89 -7.84
N ILE A 152 -3.83 -2.26 -9.08
CA ILE A 152 -4.52 -3.53 -9.38
C ILE A 152 -5.86 -3.66 -8.60
N SER A 153 -6.56 -2.54 -8.46
CA SER A 153 -7.87 -2.46 -7.79
C SER A 153 -8.89 -1.92 -8.79
N PRO A 154 -9.56 -2.79 -9.56
CA PRO A 154 -10.32 -2.40 -10.75
C PRO A 154 -11.63 -1.67 -10.46
N ASN A 155 -12.23 -1.90 -9.29
CA ASN A 155 -13.57 -1.40 -8.96
C ASN A 155 -13.61 0.08 -8.57
N VAL A 156 -12.45 0.74 -8.45
CA VAL A 156 -12.35 2.17 -8.13
C VAL A 156 -11.94 2.93 -9.39
N CYS A 157 -12.73 3.86 -9.85
CA CYS A 157 -12.54 4.57 -11.12
C CYS A 157 -12.67 6.10 -10.99
N GLY A 158 -12.78 6.80 -12.12
CA GLY A 158 -12.59 8.25 -12.26
C GLY A 158 -13.39 9.14 -11.31
N GLU A 159 -14.67 8.82 -11.06
CA GLU A 159 -15.52 9.58 -10.12
C GLU A 159 -14.94 9.58 -8.70
N ALA A 160 -14.42 8.43 -8.26
CA ALA A 160 -13.82 8.30 -6.95
C ALA A 160 -12.58 9.19 -6.79
N PHE A 161 -11.82 9.43 -7.86
CA PHE A 161 -10.65 10.33 -7.81
C PHE A 161 -11.04 11.79 -7.69
N ALA A 162 -12.20 12.19 -8.23
CA ALA A 162 -12.74 13.52 -7.97
C ALA A 162 -13.06 13.72 -6.49
N VAL A 163 -13.67 12.72 -5.84
CA VAL A 163 -13.92 12.73 -4.39
C VAL A 163 -12.62 12.81 -3.59
N VAL A 164 -11.57 12.09 -4.02
CA VAL A 164 -10.23 12.18 -3.38
C VAL A 164 -9.69 13.61 -3.45
N GLY A 165 -9.73 14.26 -4.63
CA GLY A 165 -9.26 15.63 -4.80
C GLY A 165 -10.02 16.63 -3.92
N GLU A 166 -11.34 16.44 -3.75
CA GLU A 166 -12.18 17.30 -2.93
C GLU A 166 -12.04 17.06 -1.42
N SER A 167 -11.75 15.81 -1.01
CA SER A 167 -11.78 15.40 0.41
C SER A 167 -10.40 15.30 1.05
N CYS A 168 -9.33 15.16 0.27
CA CYS A 168 -7.96 14.95 0.74
C CYS A 168 -7.04 16.11 0.32
N PRO A 169 -7.20 17.32 0.91
CA PRO A 169 -6.48 18.52 0.48
C PRO A 169 -4.96 18.45 0.68
N ASN A 170 -4.47 17.51 1.50
CA ASN A 170 -3.04 17.34 1.78
C ASN A 170 -2.38 16.27 0.88
N LEU A 171 -3.09 15.75 -0.13
CA LEU A 171 -2.58 14.64 -0.94
C LEU A 171 -1.44 15.08 -1.86
N LYS A 172 -0.22 14.61 -1.56
CA LYS A 172 1.02 14.94 -2.27
C LYS A 172 1.48 13.84 -3.22
N ARG A 173 1.11 12.59 -2.97
CA ARG A 173 1.54 11.44 -3.77
C ARG A 173 0.35 10.55 -4.12
N PHE A 174 0.16 10.33 -5.42
CA PHE A 174 -0.83 9.39 -5.91
C PHE A 174 -0.19 8.37 -6.87
N ARG A 175 -0.48 7.08 -6.64
CA ARG A 175 -0.05 5.97 -7.48
C ARG A 175 -1.24 5.13 -7.93
N ARG A 176 -1.30 4.87 -9.21
CA ARG A 176 -2.30 4.01 -9.84
C ARG A 176 -1.64 3.09 -10.85
N SER A 177 -1.85 1.79 -10.71
CA SER A 177 -1.38 0.81 -11.68
C SER A 177 -2.52 -0.11 -12.08
N LYS A 178 -2.64 -0.40 -13.36
CA LYS A 178 -3.57 -1.42 -13.88
C LYS A 178 -2.79 -2.66 -14.32
N ASN A 179 -3.46 -3.82 -14.31
CA ASN A 179 -2.85 -5.09 -14.74
C ASN A 179 -2.59 -5.14 -16.24
N GLN A 180 -3.47 -4.52 -17.01
CA GLN A 180 -3.47 -4.58 -18.46
C GLN A 180 -3.78 -3.22 -19.05
N PHE A 181 -3.12 -2.92 -20.15
CA PHE A 181 -3.41 -1.75 -20.97
C PHE A 181 -4.69 -1.97 -21.77
N VAL A 182 -5.60 -1.01 -21.71
CA VAL A 182 -6.82 -0.97 -22.54
C VAL A 182 -6.70 0.13 -23.58
N ASN A 183 -6.81 -0.22 -24.86
CA ASN A 183 -6.86 0.75 -25.93
C ASN A 183 -8.27 1.37 -26.01
N ILE A 184 -8.39 2.66 -25.71
CA ILE A 184 -9.65 3.40 -25.67
C ILE A 184 -10.32 3.50 -27.06
N GLU A 185 -9.53 3.53 -28.14
CA GLU A 185 -10.06 3.61 -29.51
C GLU A 185 -10.92 2.39 -29.87
N ARG A 186 -10.71 1.26 -29.16
CA ARG A 186 -11.41 -0.02 -29.38
C ARG A 186 -12.56 -0.30 -28.41
N GLY A 187 -13.07 0.69 -27.67
CA GLY A 187 -14.27 0.54 -26.84
C GLY A 187 -14.12 0.81 -25.33
N GLY A 188 -13.11 1.53 -24.90
CA GLY A 188 -12.96 1.93 -23.49
C GLY A 188 -14.06 2.91 -23.06
N ILE A 189 -14.71 2.63 -21.92
CA ILE A 189 -15.90 3.34 -21.44
C ILE A 189 -15.53 4.66 -20.74
N ASN A 190 -14.32 4.83 -20.18
CA ASN A 190 -13.93 5.96 -19.34
C ASN A 190 -12.95 6.93 -20.02
N LYS A 191 -13.42 7.62 -21.06
CA LYS A 191 -12.61 8.56 -21.86
C LYS A 191 -12.18 9.81 -21.05
N GLY A 192 -11.27 9.64 -20.10
CA GLY A 192 -10.64 10.77 -19.42
C GLY A 192 -11.14 11.09 -18.02
N GLU A 193 -12.16 10.42 -17.50
CA GLU A 193 -12.71 10.68 -16.15
C GLU A 193 -11.66 10.51 -15.04
N GLU A 194 -10.79 9.48 -15.13
CA GLU A 194 -9.68 9.29 -14.17
C GLU A 194 -8.76 10.52 -14.16
N ALA A 195 -8.38 11.03 -15.32
CA ALA A 195 -7.50 12.18 -15.42
C ALA A 195 -8.16 13.46 -14.93
N MET A 196 -9.44 13.65 -15.20
CA MET A 196 -10.23 14.80 -14.72
C MET A 196 -10.39 14.77 -13.20
N GLY A 197 -10.59 13.57 -12.62
CA GLY A 197 -10.61 13.40 -11.17
C GLY A 197 -9.26 13.70 -10.53
N ILE A 198 -8.16 13.22 -11.12
CA ILE A 198 -6.79 13.48 -10.66
C ILE A 198 -6.46 14.97 -10.75
N ALA A 199 -6.93 15.67 -11.79
CA ALA A 199 -6.70 17.11 -11.97
C ALA A 199 -7.28 17.99 -10.83
N LYS A 200 -8.18 17.44 -9.99
CA LYS A 200 -8.70 18.09 -8.77
C LYS A 200 -7.77 17.92 -7.54
N MET A 201 -6.71 17.14 -7.65
CA MET A 201 -5.73 16.93 -6.58
C MET A 201 -4.64 18.02 -6.66
N HIS A 202 -4.99 19.26 -6.29
CA HIS A 202 -4.16 20.45 -6.59
C HIS A 202 -2.79 20.46 -5.90
N GLU A 203 -2.67 19.86 -4.72
CA GLU A 203 -1.42 19.77 -3.93
C GLU A 203 -0.50 18.62 -4.36
N LEU A 204 -0.84 17.94 -5.48
CA LEU A 204 -0.12 16.75 -5.91
C LEU A 204 1.29 17.10 -6.41
N CYS A 205 2.32 16.57 -5.74
CA CYS A 205 3.73 16.74 -6.10
C CYS A 205 4.26 15.56 -6.93
N SER A 206 3.70 14.34 -6.72
CA SER A 206 4.14 13.12 -7.41
C SER A 206 2.97 12.29 -7.87
N LEU A 207 2.93 12.00 -9.17
CA LEU A 207 1.93 11.16 -9.81
C LEU A 207 2.57 10.01 -10.55
N GLN A 208 2.10 8.80 -10.29
CA GLN A 208 2.46 7.61 -11.05
C GLN A 208 1.20 6.92 -11.59
N LEU A 209 1.08 6.91 -12.91
CA LEU A 209 0.04 6.20 -13.65
C LEU A 209 0.72 5.14 -14.51
N PHE A 210 0.53 3.87 -14.16
CA PHE A 210 1.16 2.78 -14.88
C PHE A 210 0.11 1.91 -15.56
N THR A 211 0.26 1.69 -16.87
CA THR A 211 -0.71 0.93 -17.70
C THR A 211 -2.13 1.51 -17.66
N CYS A 212 -2.26 2.81 -17.36
CA CYS A 212 -3.56 3.49 -17.26
C CYS A 212 -4.03 4.01 -18.64
N GLU A 213 -5.32 4.31 -18.72
CA GLU A 213 -5.99 4.77 -19.95
C GLU A 213 -5.80 6.28 -20.21
N LEU A 214 -4.68 6.83 -19.79
CA LEU A 214 -4.36 8.25 -19.93
C LEU A 214 -4.25 8.64 -21.40
N THR A 215 -4.85 9.77 -21.78
CA THR A 215 -4.82 10.35 -23.12
C THR A 215 -4.02 11.65 -23.15
N ASN A 216 -3.80 12.23 -24.36
CA ASN A 216 -3.20 13.56 -24.51
C ASN A 216 -3.98 14.63 -23.75
N ALA A 217 -5.33 14.58 -23.83
CA ALA A 217 -6.20 15.51 -23.09
C ALA A 217 -6.06 15.32 -21.57
N GLY A 218 -5.94 14.07 -21.12
CA GLY A 218 -5.73 13.75 -19.72
C GLY A 218 -4.39 14.28 -19.19
N VAL A 219 -3.30 14.17 -19.96
CA VAL A 219 -1.99 14.77 -19.61
C VAL A 219 -2.13 16.29 -19.47
N ALA A 220 -2.88 16.93 -20.37
CA ALA A 220 -3.14 18.36 -20.31
C ALA A 220 -3.90 18.75 -19.05
N ALA A 221 -5.02 18.06 -18.77
CA ALA A 221 -5.85 18.33 -17.59
C ALA A 221 -5.07 18.19 -16.27
N ILE A 222 -4.27 17.11 -16.12
CA ILE A 222 -3.44 16.89 -14.94
C ILE A 222 -2.36 17.99 -14.83
N HIS A 223 -1.69 18.33 -15.94
CA HIS A 223 -0.70 19.38 -15.94
C HIS A 223 -1.27 20.73 -15.49
N ASP A 224 -2.47 21.07 -15.94
CA ASP A 224 -3.12 22.33 -15.64
C ASP A 224 -3.74 22.34 -14.23
N GLY A 225 -4.26 21.19 -13.77
CA GLY A 225 -4.92 21.02 -12.47
C GLY A 225 -3.97 20.80 -11.29
N CYS A 226 -2.73 20.32 -11.52
CA CYS A 226 -1.75 20.02 -10.47
C CYS A 226 -0.52 20.92 -10.63
N PRO A 227 -0.55 22.18 -10.14
CA PRO A 227 0.52 23.17 -10.37
C PRO A 227 1.85 22.77 -9.73
N ASP A 228 1.84 22.07 -8.60
CA ASP A 228 3.03 21.67 -7.85
C ASP A 228 3.59 20.31 -8.26
N LEU A 229 3.08 19.74 -9.36
CA LEU A 229 3.51 18.43 -9.84
C LEU A 229 4.94 18.48 -10.38
N ASP A 230 5.87 17.84 -9.66
CA ASP A 230 7.31 17.78 -9.93
C ASP A 230 7.77 16.41 -10.44
N SER A 231 6.98 15.36 -10.21
CA SER A 231 7.26 13.99 -10.64
C SER A 231 6.05 13.39 -11.35
N LEU A 232 6.22 12.99 -12.61
CA LEU A 232 5.19 12.33 -13.41
C LEU A 232 5.76 11.06 -14.07
N ASP A 233 5.20 9.90 -13.71
CA ASP A 233 5.50 8.62 -14.31
C ASP A 233 4.26 8.10 -15.04
N ILE A 234 4.28 8.10 -16.37
CA ILE A 234 3.17 7.64 -17.22
C ILE A 234 3.59 6.45 -18.11
N ARG A 235 4.55 5.66 -17.62
CA ARG A 235 5.01 4.47 -18.37
C ARG A 235 3.86 3.52 -18.65
N GLN A 236 3.89 2.89 -19.83
CA GLN A 236 2.87 1.97 -20.32
C GLN A 236 1.48 2.61 -20.56
N CYS A 237 1.34 3.94 -20.52
CA CYS A 237 0.10 4.65 -20.86
C CYS A 237 0.05 4.94 -22.37
N PHE A 238 -0.15 3.89 -23.18
CA PHE A 238 0.00 3.97 -24.64
C PHE A 238 -1.12 4.71 -25.39
N ASN A 239 -2.16 5.20 -24.70
CA ASN A 239 -3.14 6.11 -25.30
C ASN A 239 -2.65 7.58 -25.35
N VAL A 240 -1.51 7.88 -24.74
CA VAL A 240 -0.80 9.13 -24.96
C VAL A 240 -0.05 9.04 -26.29
N LYS A 241 -0.55 9.76 -27.28
CA LYS A 241 -0.06 9.71 -28.67
C LYS A 241 0.87 10.87 -29.04
N MET A 242 1.05 11.86 -28.15
CA MET A 242 2.03 12.92 -28.36
C MET A 242 3.43 12.33 -28.49
N ASP A 243 4.25 12.92 -29.38
CA ASP A 243 5.65 12.55 -29.44
C ASP A 243 6.41 12.99 -28.17
N ARG A 244 7.61 12.43 -28.00
CA ARG A 244 8.44 12.63 -26.83
C ARG A 244 8.81 14.10 -26.61
N ALA A 245 9.04 14.85 -27.69
CA ALA A 245 9.40 16.27 -27.63
C ALA A 245 8.20 17.12 -27.20
N ALA A 246 7.02 16.86 -27.75
CA ALA A 246 5.78 17.56 -27.41
C ALA A 246 5.39 17.35 -25.94
N ILE A 247 5.50 16.11 -25.41
CA ILE A 247 5.22 15.86 -23.98
C ILE A 247 6.22 16.62 -23.11
N ARG A 248 7.52 16.58 -23.44
CA ARG A 248 8.56 17.31 -22.66
C ARG A 248 8.36 18.81 -22.68
N ALA A 249 7.98 19.36 -23.83
CA ALA A 249 7.67 20.79 -23.95
C ALA A 249 6.47 21.18 -23.09
N LYS A 250 5.37 20.39 -23.16
CA LYS A 250 4.17 20.62 -22.36
C LYS A 250 4.44 20.47 -20.85
N CYS A 251 5.21 19.47 -20.45
CA CYS A 251 5.52 19.15 -19.06
C CYS A 251 6.86 19.75 -18.60
N SER A 252 7.27 20.90 -19.16
CA SER A 252 8.62 21.49 -18.93
C SER A 252 8.91 21.84 -17.46
N ARG A 253 7.89 22.11 -16.63
CA ARG A 253 8.04 22.34 -15.18
C ARG A 253 8.30 21.06 -14.39
N ILE A 254 7.99 19.87 -14.94
CA ILE A 254 8.10 18.58 -14.23
C ILE A 254 9.56 18.12 -14.27
N LYS A 255 10.19 18.00 -13.10
CA LYS A 255 11.60 17.63 -12.93
C LYS A 255 11.88 16.16 -13.27
N MET A 256 11.01 15.27 -12.82
CA MET A 256 11.11 13.83 -13.05
C MET A 256 9.98 13.35 -13.95
N LEU A 257 10.28 13.13 -15.22
CA LEU A 257 9.31 12.73 -16.23
C LEU A 257 9.70 11.39 -16.85
N LYS A 258 8.85 10.37 -16.64
CA LYS A 258 8.94 9.06 -17.30
C LYS A 258 7.79 8.89 -18.27
N LEU A 259 8.12 8.58 -19.51
CA LEU A 259 7.21 8.58 -20.66
C LEU A 259 6.65 7.17 -20.95
N PRO A 260 5.59 7.04 -21.77
CA PRO A 260 4.93 5.75 -22.02
C PRO A 260 5.84 4.61 -22.46
N HIS A 261 6.88 4.92 -23.27
CA HIS A 261 7.81 3.93 -23.82
C HIS A 261 9.16 3.86 -23.08
N ASP A 262 9.28 4.51 -21.92
CA ASP A 262 10.50 4.40 -21.12
C ASP A 262 10.60 3.02 -20.45
N SER A 263 11.84 2.61 -20.12
CA SER A 263 12.12 1.31 -19.51
C SER A 263 11.31 1.08 -18.24
N THR A 264 10.75 -0.12 -18.11
CA THR A 264 10.04 -0.58 -16.92
C THR A 264 10.95 -1.30 -15.93
N ALA A 265 12.26 -1.32 -16.17
CA ALA A 265 13.23 -1.91 -15.26
C ALA A 265 13.10 -1.28 -13.85
N GLY A 266 13.10 -2.13 -12.84
CA GLY A 266 12.92 -1.72 -11.44
C GLY A 266 11.49 -1.33 -11.04
N TYR A 267 10.48 -1.63 -11.88
CA TYR A 267 9.09 -1.47 -11.49
C TYR A 267 8.64 -2.63 -10.57
N GLU A 268 7.89 -2.30 -9.51
CA GLU A 268 7.54 -3.27 -8.45
C GLU A 268 6.60 -4.39 -8.91
N PHE A 269 5.80 -4.15 -9.96
CA PHE A 269 4.85 -5.14 -10.47
C PHE A 269 5.35 -5.74 -11.79
N GLN A 270 5.07 -7.03 -11.99
CA GLN A 270 5.32 -7.66 -13.29
C GLN A 270 4.45 -7.02 -14.36
N VAL A 271 5.09 -6.55 -15.41
CA VAL A 271 4.41 -5.98 -16.58
C VAL A 271 4.13 -7.09 -17.55
N HIS A 272 2.87 -7.41 -17.75
CA HIS A 272 2.50 -8.26 -18.87
C HIS A 272 2.48 -7.42 -20.15
N PRO A 273 3.09 -7.89 -21.25
CA PRO A 273 2.98 -7.19 -22.52
C PRO A 273 1.51 -7.07 -22.92
N PRO A 274 1.12 -6.00 -23.63
CA PRO A 274 -0.25 -5.80 -24.04
C PRO A 274 -0.74 -7.02 -24.82
N GLN A 275 -1.66 -7.78 -24.27
CA GLN A 275 -2.35 -8.83 -25.01
C GLN A 275 -3.32 -8.10 -25.94
N TYR A 276 -2.99 -8.08 -27.24
CA TYR A 276 -3.96 -7.72 -28.25
C TYR A 276 -5.02 -8.81 -28.23
N ILE A 277 -6.16 -8.52 -27.65
CA ILE A 277 -7.33 -9.39 -27.75
C ILE A 277 -7.74 -9.34 -29.24
N VAL A 278 -7.26 -10.31 -29.99
CA VAL A 278 -7.78 -10.59 -31.31
C VAL A 278 -9.15 -11.20 -31.06
N GLN A 279 -10.19 -10.37 -31.15
CA GLN A 279 -11.53 -10.91 -31.29
C GLN A 279 -11.54 -11.71 -32.59
N ARG A 280 -11.61 -13.02 -32.46
CA ARG A 280 -11.97 -13.88 -33.59
C ARG A 280 -13.41 -13.55 -33.95
N GLU A 281 -13.58 -13.09 -35.20
CA GLU A 281 -14.87 -12.98 -35.86
C GLU A 281 -15.62 -14.32 -35.88
#